data_560f1ce5486841e9249e512f555d3ffc
#
_entry.id   560f1ce5486841e9249e512f555d3ffc
#
_cell.length_a   1.000
_cell.length_b   1.000
_cell.length_c   1.000
_cell.angle_alpha   90.00
_cell.angle_beta   90.00
_cell.angle_gamma   90.00
#
_symmetry.space_group_name_H-M   'P 1'
#
loop_
_entity.id
_entity.type
_entity.pdbx_description
1 polymer ?
#
loop_
_entity_poly.entity_id
_entity_poly.type
_entity_poly.pdbx_seq_one_letter_code
_entity_poly.pdbx_strand_id
1 'polypeptide(L)'
;PIARCVEQWKALAPSIDLFSPDIYVTDLEGVCREYTAHENPLFIPEARPSMDSASNVFAAMGSYGALGFSPFAIESVGVGEKVHISAELMDELNIMIEAFDHYRAGEYLAESYALLRSMEPLLLKYRLTPRMKGFTRCERQTGALLPFEGYNLQIKYLPHRGESPKGGGLVIQLEKDEFLICGMNIEVTPLVKNNDPGQVGLVSITEGRYENGEWVPGRRLNGDEFHIKLGQHPSMVRVRLVRRDR
;
A
#
# COMPACT_ATOMS: atom_id res chain seq x y z
N PRO A 1 8.37 -19.42 10.18
CA PRO A 1 8.23 -19.41 11.65
C PRO A 1 7.05 -18.52 12.03
N ILE A 2 6.37 -18.90 13.10
CA ILE A 2 5.22 -18.15 13.60
C ILE A 2 5.74 -16.89 14.28
N ALA A 3 5.16 -15.72 13.99
CA ALA A 3 5.58 -14.41 14.51
C ALA A 3 5.80 -14.40 16.03
N ARG A 4 4.90 -15.03 16.80
CA ARG A 4 5.01 -15.14 18.27
C ARG A 4 6.24 -15.90 18.77
N CYS A 5 6.99 -16.58 17.91
CA CYS A 5 8.22 -17.30 18.26
C CYS A 5 9.49 -16.54 17.85
N VAL A 6 9.39 -15.31 17.33
CA VAL A 6 10.52 -14.52 16.85
C VAL A 6 11.54 -14.27 17.97
N GLU A 7 11.08 -13.97 19.20
CA GLU A 7 12.00 -13.78 20.34
C GLU A 7 12.79 -15.06 20.70
N GLN A 8 12.12 -16.23 20.70
CA GLN A 8 12.80 -17.49 20.95
C GLN A 8 13.84 -17.78 19.86
N TRP A 9 13.50 -17.54 18.60
CA TRP A 9 14.43 -17.71 17.50
C TRP A 9 15.61 -16.75 17.60
N LYS A 10 15.40 -15.47 17.90
CA LYS A 10 16.49 -14.51 18.11
C LYS A 10 17.43 -14.94 19.24
N ALA A 11 16.89 -15.50 20.31
CA ALA A 11 17.69 -15.98 21.42
C ALA A 11 18.49 -17.26 21.10
N LEU A 12 17.91 -18.18 20.34
CA LEU A 12 18.51 -19.50 20.04
C LEU A 12 19.35 -19.52 18.77
N ALA A 13 19.07 -18.61 17.83
CA ALA A 13 19.74 -18.53 16.54
C ALA A 13 20.10 -17.06 16.21
N PRO A 14 21.04 -16.45 16.94
CA PRO A 14 21.36 -15.02 16.82
C PRO A 14 22.02 -14.64 15.50
N SER A 15 22.40 -15.61 14.67
CA SER A 15 22.92 -15.39 13.30
C SER A 15 21.83 -15.17 12.25
N ILE A 16 20.55 -15.29 12.63
CA ILE A 16 19.43 -14.99 11.72
C ILE A 16 19.12 -13.50 11.80
N ASP A 17 19.27 -12.79 10.69
CA ASP A 17 19.08 -11.35 10.62
C ASP A 17 17.61 -10.92 10.58
N LEU A 18 16.74 -11.73 9.94
CA LEU A 18 15.32 -11.46 9.83
C LEU A 18 14.47 -12.74 9.70
N PHE A 19 13.22 -12.61 10.09
CA PHE A 19 12.17 -13.63 9.90
C PHE A 19 11.12 -13.09 8.95
N SER A 20 10.77 -13.89 7.96
CA SER A 20 9.87 -13.49 6.86
C SER A 20 8.57 -14.29 6.93
N PRO A 21 7.41 -13.63 6.72
CA PRO A 21 6.13 -14.32 6.59
C PRO A 21 5.81 -14.75 5.17
N ASP A 22 5.11 -15.86 5.03
CA ASP A 22 4.33 -16.22 3.85
C ASP A 22 2.88 -15.80 4.13
N ILE A 23 2.33 -14.87 3.34
CA ILE A 23 1.06 -14.21 3.68
C ILE A 23 -0.05 -14.61 2.70
N TYR A 24 -0.89 -15.55 3.14
CA TYR A 24 -2.07 -16.01 2.39
C TYR A 24 -3.41 -15.60 3.02
N VAL A 25 -3.36 -14.94 4.16
CA VAL A 25 -4.54 -14.44 4.87
C VAL A 25 -4.98 -13.07 4.35
N THR A 26 -6.23 -12.72 4.60
CA THR A 26 -6.81 -11.44 4.16
C THR A 26 -6.32 -10.25 4.99
N ASP A 27 -5.96 -10.45 6.26
CA ASP A 27 -5.38 -9.43 7.15
C ASP A 27 -3.86 -9.35 7.01
N LEU A 28 -3.42 -8.82 5.87
CA LEU A 28 -1.99 -8.59 5.62
C LEU A 28 -1.38 -7.65 6.67
N GLU A 29 -2.06 -6.56 7.01
CA GLU A 29 -1.52 -5.57 7.95
C GLU A 29 -1.35 -6.14 9.37
N GLY A 30 -2.24 -7.05 9.79
CA GLY A 30 -2.10 -7.78 11.04
C GLY A 30 -0.82 -8.60 11.08
N VAL A 31 -0.56 -9.37 10.03
CA VAL A 31 0.68 -10.17 9.91
C VAL A 31 1.92 -9.28 9.87
N CYS A 32 1.90 -8.21 9.06
CA CYS A 32 3.03 -7.27 8.99
C CYS A 32 3.34 -6.66 10.36
N ARG A 33 2.30 -6.29 11.13
CA ARG A 33 2.45 -5.74 12.48
C ARG A 33 3.09 -6.74 13.44
N GLU A 34 2.66 -8.01 13.40
CA GLU A 34 3.23 -9.07 14.23
C GLU A 34 4.70 -9.32 13.90
N TYR A 35 5.06 -9.35 12.61
CA TYR A 35 6.44 -9.61 12.18
C TYR A 35 7.38 -8.42 12.39
N THR A 36 6.88 -7.20 12.36
CA THR A 36 7.68 -5.99 12.67
C THR A 36 7.80 -5.71 14.17
N ALA A 37 7.01 -6.38 14.99
CA ALA A 37 7.25 -6.38 16.43
C ALA A 37 8.68 -6.86 16.73
N HIS A 38 9.23 -6.48 17.88
CA HIS A 38 10.56 -6.91 18.31
C HIS A 38 11.71 -6.51 17.35
N GLU A 39 11.56 -5.38 16.65
CA GLU A 39 12.59 -4.85 15.74
C GLU A 39 13.01 -5.82 14.63
N ASN A 40 12.09 -6.67 14.16
CA ASN A 40 12.37 -7.56 13.06
C ASN A 40 12.15 -6.82 11.72
N PRO A 41 13.16 -6.72 10.82
CA PRO A 41 12.98 -6.15 9.50
C PRO A 41 11.96 -6.99 8.70
N LEU A 42 11.02 -6.33 8.03
CA LEU A 42 10.02 -7.03 7.24
C LEU A 42 10.53 -7.29 5.83
N PHE A 43 10.49 -8.54 5.43
CA PHE A 43 10.60 -8.97 4.05
C PHE A 43 9.50 -9.99 3.78
N ILE A 44 8.73 -9.80 2.72
CA ILE A 44 7.62 -10.68 2.35
C ILE A 44 8.03 -11.43 1.07
N PRO A 45 8.67 -12.61 1.21
CA PRO A 45 9.15 -13.37 0.06
C PRO A 45 8.01 -14.07 -0.66
N GLU A 46 6.88 -14.27 0.04
CA GLU A 46 5.74 -14.99 -0.49
C GLU A 46 4.43 -14.39 0.02
N ALA A 47 3.52 -14.11 -0.89
CA ALA A 47 2.17 -13.65 -0.60
C ALA A 47 1.19 -14.27 -1.58
N ARG A 48 -0.11 -14.26 -1.24
CA ARG A 48 -1.16 -14.71 -2.15
C ARG A 48 -1.07 -13.95 -3.48
N PRO A 49 -0.89 -14.64 -4.61
CA PRO A 49 -0.88 -14.02 -5.91
C PRO A 49 -2.32 -13.67 -6.34
N SER A 50 -2.75 -12.46 -6.03
CA SER A 50 -4.10 -11.97 -6.30
C SER A 50 -4.08 -10.52 -6.76
N MET A 51 -5.22 -10.04 -7.27
CA MET A 51 -5.43 -8.61 -7.58
C MET A 51 -5.04 -7.71 -6.42
N ASP A 52 -5.30 -8.16 -5.20
CA ASP A 52 -5.04 -7.41 -3.98
C ASP A 52 -3.55 -7.18 -3.70
N SER A 53 -2.67 -7.97 -4.30
CA SER A 53 -1.22 -7.77 -4.19
C SER A 53 -0.79 -6.38 -4.67
N ALA A 54 -1.47 -5.84 -5.69
CA ALA A 54 -1.22 -4.51 -6.22
C ALA A 54 -1.49 -3.37 -5.21
N SER A 55 -2.46 -3.56 -4.30
CA SER A 55 -2.73 -2.60 -3.22
C SER A 55 -1.99 -2.94 -1.93
N ASN A 56 -1.76 -4.22 -1.66
CA ASN A 56 -1.07 -4.70 -0.47
C ASN A 56 0.38 -4.20 -0.38
N VAL A 57 1.07 -4.09 -1.52
CA VAL A 57 2.46 -3.60 -1.56
C VAL A 57 2.59 -2.19 -0.99
N PHE A 58 1.60 -1.31 -1.16
CA PHE A 58 1.64 0.04 -0.59
C PHE A 58 1.60 0.03 0.93
N ALA A 59 0.79 -0.83 1.54
CA ALA A 59 0.76 -1.01 2.99
C ALA A 59 2.09 -1.55 3.50
N ALA A 60 2.60 -2.63 2.89
CA ALA A 60 3.85 -3.27 3.27
C ALA A 60 5.04 -2.29 3.22
N MET A 61 5.19 -1.54 2.13
CA MET A 61 6.27 -0.57 1.97
C MET A 61 6.09 0.67 2.83
N GLY A 62 4.87 1.22 2.90
CA GLY A 62 4.59 2.52 3.50
C GLY A 62 4.52 2.52 5.02
N SER A 63 3.82 1.56 5.62
CA SER A 63 3.64 1.52 7.08
C SER A 63 4.61 0.58 7.77
N TYR A 64 5.01 -0.51 7.13
CA TYR A 64 5.85 -1.54 7.76
C TYR A 64 7.28 -1.52 7.24
N GLY A 65 7.60 -0.64 6.28
CA GLY A 65 8.94 -0.46 5.76
C GLY A 65 9.52 -1.75 5.19
N ALA A 66 8.71 -2.55 4.50
CA ALA A 66 9.15 -3.80 3.94
C ALA A 66 10.37 -3.61 3.02
N LEU A 67 11.31 -4.55 3.09
CA LEU A 67 12.49 -4.60 2.22
C LEU A 67 12.15 -5.13 0.83
N GLY A 68 11.09 -5.93 0.75
CA GLY A 68 10.55 -6.49 -0.48
C GLY A 68 9.17 -7.09 -0.27
N PHE A 69 8.43 -7.24 -1.35
CA PHE A 69 7.12 -7.87 -1.41
C PHE A 69 7.03 -8.67 -2.69
N SER A 70 6.81 -9.97 -2.59
CA SER A 70 6.73 -10.87 -3.73
C SER A 70 5.52 -11.81 -3.59
N PRO A 71 4.53 -11.75 -4.48
CA PRO A 71 3.54 -12.82 -4.59
C PRO A 71 4.18 -14.13 -5.02
N PHE A 72 3.60 -15.25 -4.61
CA PHE A 72 4.05 -16.58 -5.01
C PHE A 72 4.05 -16.72 -6.53
N ALA A 73 5.08 -17.36 -7.08
CA ALA A 73 5.26 -17.56 -8.52
C ALA A 73 5.12 -16.26 -9.34
N ILE A 74 5.73 -15.18 -8.87
CA ILE A 74 5.63 -13.83 -9.46
C ILE A 74 6.03 -13.82 -10.95
N GLU A 75 6.92 -14.70 -11.37
CA GLU A 75 7.35 -14.89 -12.75
C GLU A 75 6.22 -15.38 -13.68
N SER A 76 5.20 -15.99 -13.10
CA SER A 76 4.01 -16.47 -13.83
C SER A 76 2.85 -15.48 -13.80
N VAL A 77 2.95 -14.44 -12.96
CA VAL A 77 1.92 -13.40 -12.83
C VAL A 77 2.00 -12.46 -14.04
N GLY A 78 0.97 -12.45 -14.87
CA GLY A 78 0.91 -11.59 -16.06
C GLY A 78 1.36 -12.22 -17.39
N VAL A 79 1.71 -13.50 -17.42
CA VAL A 79 2.13 -14.20 -18.66
C VAL A 79 0.93 -14.58 -19.56
N GLY A 80 -0.29 -14.16 -19.23
CA GLY A 80 -1.46 -14.30 -20.11
C GLY A 80 -2.02 -15.71 -20.25
N GLU A 81 -1.38 -16.72 -19.71
CA GLU A 81 -1.87 -18.09 -19.67
C GLU A 81 -2.30 -18.42 -18.24
N LYS A 82 -3.49 -19.01 -18.10
CA LYS A 82 -3.90 -19.60 -16.83
C LYS A 82 -2.86 -20.66 -16.46
N VAL A 83 -2.17 -20.47 -15.36
CA VAL A 83 -1.32 -21.53 -14.81
C VAL A 83 -2.22 -22.71 -14.49
N HIS A 84 -2.17 -23.73 -15.29
CA HIS A 84 -2.88 -24.99 -15.04
C HIS A 84 -2.10 -25.76 -13.96
N ILE A 85 -2.39 -25.46 -12.72
CA ILE A 85 -1.99 -26.36 -11.63
C ILE A 85 -2.97 -27.52 -11.67
N SER A 86 -2.48 -28.76 -11.72
CA SER A 86 -3.36 -29.92 -11.75
C SER A 86 -4.23 -29.97 -10.48
N ALA A 87 -5.47 -30.44 -10.61
CA ALA A 87 -6.38 -30.57 -9.47
C ALA A 87 -5.77 -31.50 -8.38
N GLU A 88 -4.96 -32.48 -8.78
CA GLU A 88 -4.25 -33.40 -7.90
C GLU A 88 -3.19 -32.67 -7.07
N LEU A 89 -2.40 -31.79 -7.68
CA LEU A 89 -1.39 -31.01 -6.96
C LEU A 89 -2.03 -29.99 -6.01
N MET A 90 -3.17 -29.38 -6.40
CA MET A 90 -3.91 -28.47 -5.53
C MET A 90 -4.48 -29.20 -4.30
N ASP A 91 -4.98 -30.42 -4.49
CA ASP A 91 -5.52 -31.25 -3.40
C ASP A 91 -4.38 -31.69 -2.45
N GLU A 92 -3.23 -32.11 -2.99
CA GLU A 92 -2.04 -32.44 -2.20
C GLU A 92 -1.51 -31.27 -1.38
N LEU A 93 -1.55 -30.06 -1.95
CA LEU A 93 -1.08 -28.83 -1.28
C LEU A 93 -2.18 -28.15 -0.44
N ASN A 94 -3.40 -28.68 -0.44
CA ASN A 94 -4.57 -28.09 0.22
C ASN A 94 -4.81 -26.62 -0.20
N ILE A 95 -4.64 -26.33 -1.49
CA ILE A 95 -4.76 -24.99 -2.08
C ILE A 95 -6.08 -24.88 -2.85
N MET A 96 -6.86 -23.83 -2.58
CA MET A 96 -8.11 -23.57 -3.31
C MET A 96 -7.82 -22.94 -4.68
N ILE A 97 -8.47 -23.45 -5.73
CA ILE A 97 -8.32 -22.99 -7.13
C ILE A 97 -8.49 -21.45 -7.26
N GLU A 98 -9.41 -20.86 -6.49
CA GLU A 98 -9.68 -19.43 -6.46
C GLU A 98 -8.49 -18.59 -5.96
N ALA A 99 -7.48 -19.23 -5.31
CA ALA A 99 -6.27 -18.54 -4.85
C ALA A 99 -5.34 -18.12 -5.99
N PHE A 100 -5.54 -18.63 -7.21
CA PHE A 100 -4.62 -18.48 -8.34
C PHE A 100 -5.22 -17.77 -9.56
N ASP A 101 -6.22 -16.91 -9.40
CA ASP A 101 -6.72 -16.08 -10.50
C ASP A 101 -5.76 -14.90 -10.78
N HIS A 102 -4.73 -15.18 -11.57
CA HIS A 102 -3.58 -14.30 -11.78
C HIS A 102 -3.65 -13.44 -13.02
N TYR A 103 -4.56 -13.76 -13.94
CA TYR A 103 -4.52 -13.25 -15.32
C TYR A 103 -4.41 -11.73 -15.44
N ARG A 104 -5.05 -10.96 -14.55
CA ARG A 104 -4.98 -9.49 -14.54
C ARG A 104 -4.20 -8.91 -13.35
N ALA A 105 -3.87 -9.74 -12.39
CA ALA A 105 -3.15 -9.30 -11.19
C ALA A 105 -1.77 -8.73 -11.54
N GLY A 106 -1.12 -9.30 -12.56
CA GLY A 106 0.21 -8.90 -13.03
C GLY A 106 0.28 -7.47 -13.53
N GLU A 107 -0.72 -7.02 -14.29
CA GLU A 107 -0.77 -5.66 -14.82
C GLU A 107 -0.78 -4.62 -13.69
N TYR A 108 -1.73 -4.74 -12.77
CA TYR A 108 -1.86 -3.83 -11.63
C TYR A 108 -0.65 -3.88 -10.68
N LEU A 109 -0.09 -5.08 -10.48
CA LEU A 109 1.09 -5.23 -9.64
C LEU A 109 2.32 -4.58 -10.28
N ALA A 110 2.51 -4.78 -11.59
CA ALA A 110 3.59 -4.15 -12.34
C ALA A 110 3.50 -2.62 -12.31
N GLU A 111 2.29 -2.06 -12.47
CA GLU A 111 2.03 -0.63 -12.34
C GLU A 111 2.34 -0.11 -10.93
N SER A 112 1.95 -0.86 -9.88
CA SER A 112 2.26 -0.51 -8.50
C SER A 112 3.78 -0.52 -8.23
N TYR A 113 4.49 -1.52 -8.72
CA TYR A 113 5.94 -1.58 -8.61
C TYR A 113 6.64 -0.46 -9.39
N ALA A 114 6.18 -0.18 -10.60
CA ALA A 114 6.73 0.92 -11.40
C ALA A 114 6.56 2.28 -10.70
N LEU A 115 5.37 2.49 -10.11
CA LEU A 115 5.07 3.70 -9.34
C LEU A 115 5.98 3.81 -8.11
N LEU A 116 6.06 2.76 -7.28
CA LEU A 116 6.91 2.75 -6.08
C LEU A 116 8.40 2.91 -6.44
N ARG A 117 8.88 2.22 -7.48
CA ARG A 117 10.25 2.33 -7.97
C ARG A 117 10.58 3.76 -8.42
N SER A 118 9.66 4.44 -9.09
CA SER A 118 9.86 5.82 -9.53
C SER A 118 10.16 6.79 -8.38
N MET A 119 9.60 6.52 -7.21
CA MET A 119 9.74 7.33 -6.00
C MET A 119 10.66 6.71 -4.92
N GLU A 120 11.50 5.75 -5.28
CA GLU A 120 12.40 5.05 -4.35
C GLU A 120 13.19 5.98 -3.42
N PRO A 121 13.81 7.10 -3.87
CA PRO A 121 14.51 8.01 -2.96
C PRO A 121 13.62 8.59 -1.86
N LEU A 122 12.34 8.82 -2.13
CA LEU A 122 11.39 9.26 -1.12
C LEU A 122 11.01 8.13 -0.16
N LEU A 123 10.79 6.93 -0.66
CA LEU A 123 10.52 5.77 0.18
C LEU A 123 11.65 5.53 1.16
N LEU A 124 12.90 5.59 0.72
CA LEU A 124 14.07 5.46 1.57
C LEU A 124 14.16 6.60 2.61
N LYS A 125 13.95 7.85 2.17
CA LYS A 125 14.01 9.02 3.05
C LYS A 125 12.98 8.99 4.18
N TYR A 126 11.76 8.54 3.88
CA TYR A 126 10.64 8.58 4.82
C TYR A 126 10.33 7.23 5.48
N ARG A 127 11.06 6.16 5.11
CA ARG A 127 10.87 4.81 5.63
C ARG A 127 10.82 4.79 7.16
N LEU A 128 9.79 4.16 7.71
CA LEU A 128 9.55 4.03 9.17
C LEU A 128 9.46 5.36 9.92
N THR A 129 9.21 6.47 9.22
CA THR A 129 8.95 7.77 9.88
C THR A 129 7.45 8.02 10.04
N PRO A 130 7.01 8.87 10.97
CA PRO A 130 5.60 9.26 11.10
C PRO A 130 5.04 9.97 9.86
N ARG A 131 5.92 10.45 8.97
CA ARG A 131 5.56 11.19 7.76
C ARG A 131 5.16 10.29 6.59
N MET A 132 5.38 8.98 6.66
CA MET A 132 4.95 8.02 5.64
C MET A 132 4.02 6.99 6.24
N LYS A 133 2.88 6.74 5.58
CA LYS A 133 1.89 5.75 5.97
C LYS A 133 1.34 5.05 4.74
N GLY A 134 1.47 3.73 4.72
CA GLY A 134 0.80 2.87 3.75
C GLY A 134 -0.47 2.29 4.36
N PHE A 135 -1.39 1.87 3.54
CA PHE A 135 -2.64 1.25 3.94
C PHE A 135 -3.21 0.39 2.83
N THR A 136 -3.98 -0.61 3.21
CA THR A 136 -4.74 -1.44 2.28
C THR A 136 -6.08 -1.81 2.91
N ARG A 137 -7.11 -2.00 2.08
CA ARG A 137 -8.43 -2.37 2.57
C ARG A 137 -8.43 -3.78 3.14
N CYS A 138 -8.89 -3.96 4.35
CA CYS A 138 -9.27 -5.24 4.92
C CYS A 138 -10.77 -5.51 4.65
N GLU A 139 -11.21 -6.78 4.64
CA GLU A 139 -12.48 -7.25 4.06
C GLU A 139 -13.73 -6.40 4.30
N ARG A 140 -13.92 -5.92 5.53
CA ARG A 140 -15.14 -5.17 5.92
C ARG A 140 -14.91 -3.68 6.12
N GLN A 141 -13.68 -3.21 5.88
CA GLN A 141 -13.37 -1.80 6.06
C GLN A 141 -13.94 -0.96 4.92
N THR A 142 -14.58 0.14 5.27
CA THR A 142 -15.06 1.15 4.32
C THR A 142 -14.08 2.30 4.17
N GLY A 143 -13.13 2.45 5.08
CA GLY A 143 -12.13 3.50 5.09
C GLY A 143 -11.10 3.34 6.19
N ALA A 144 -10.17 4.27 6.24
CA ALA A 144 -9.11 4.39 7.24
C ALA A 144 -8.91 5.87 7.64
N LEU A 145 -8.32 6.11 8.80
CA LEU A 145 -7.93 7.45 9.23
C LEU A 145 -6.41 7.47 9.45
N LEU A 146 -5.72 8.30 8.69
CA LEU A 146 -4.27 8.44 8.75
C LEU A 146 -3.89 9.75 9.47
N PRO A 147 -3.35 9.67 10.69
CA PRO A 147 -2.89 10.86 11.42
C PRO A 147 -1.52 11.32 10.92
N PHE A 148 -1.41 12.61 10.61
CA PHE A 148 -0.17 13.32 10.27
C PHE A 148 0.04 14.54 11.17
N GLU A 149 1.16 15.22 11.05
CA GLU A 149 1.37 16.48 11.74
C GLU A 149 0.39 17.55 11.20
N GLY A 150 -0.43 18.11 12.08
CA GLY A 150 -1.42 19.14 11.74
C GLY A 150 -2.72 18.62 11.10
N TYR A 151 -2.76 17.42 10.55
CA TYR A 151 -3.88 16.91 9.78
C TYR A 151 -4.22 15.46 10.10
N ASN A 152 -5.47 15.10 9.85
CA ASN A 152 -5.90 13.72 9.63
C ASN A 152 -6.33 13.59 8.16
N LEU A 153 -5.95 12.51 7.50
CA LEU A 153 -6.47 12.17 6.18
C LEU A 153 -7.46 11.02 6.31
N GLN A 154 -8.71 11.28 6.03
CA GLN A 154 -9.74 10.25 5.98
C GLN A 154 -9.72 9.59 4.61
N ILE A 155 -9.43 8.31 4.59
CA ILE A 155 -9.46 7.46 3.40
C ILE A 155 -10.83 6.80 3.32
N LYS A 156 -11.46 6.88 2.17
CA LYS A 156 -12.64 6.09 1.81
C LYS A 156 -12.25 5.14 0.69
N TYR A 157 -12.48 3.85 0.90
CA TYR A 157 -12.26 2.86 -0.14
C TYR A 157 -13.42 2.87 -1.13
N LEU A 158 -13.08 2.99 -2.41
CA LEU A 158 -14.08 2.96 -3.48
C LEU A 158 -14.59 1.52 -3.69
N PRO A 159 -15.84 1.36 -4.16
CA PRO A 159 -16.34 0.07 -4.56
C PRO A 159 -15.46 -0.51 -5.68
N HIS A 160 -15.01 -1.75 -5.51
CA HIS A 160 -14.36 -2.51 -6.56
C HIS A 160 -15.23 -3.71 -6.92
N ARG A 161 -15.24 -4.08 -8.16
CA ARG A 161 -16.00 -5.25 -8.67
C ARG A 161 -15.00 -6.24 -9.26
N GLY A 162 -15.00 -7.46 -8.72
CA GLY A 162 -14.37 -8.70 -9.20
C GLY A 162 -13.01 -8.65 -9.91
N GLU A 163 -12.86 -7.83 -10.91
CA GLU A 163 -11.67 -7.75 -11.76
C GLU A 163 -10.79 -6.51 -11.51
N SER A 164 -10.87 -5.91 -10.34
CA SER A 164 -10.01 -4.79 -9.98
C SER A 164 -9.45 -4.95 -8.57
N PRO A 165 -8.26 -4.41 -8.28
CA PRO A 165 -7.70 -4.44 -6.93
C PRO A 165 -8.61 -3.76 -5.92
N LYS A 166 -8.56 -4.19 -4.67
CA LYS A 166 -9.15 -3.43 -3.56
C LYS A 166 -8.46 -2.08 -3.39
N GLY A 167 -9.07 -1.17 -2.64
CA GLY A 167 -8.47 0.12 -2.34
C GLY A 167 -7.21 -0.02 -1.48
N GLY A 168 -6.17 0.73 -1.82
CA GLY A 168 -4.93 0.80 -1.05
C GLY A 168 -4.03 1.92 -1.56
N GLY A 169 -3.06 2.30 -0.76
CA GLY A 169 -2.16 3.37 -1.13
C GLY A 169 -1.12 3.71 -0.06
N LEU A 170 -0.39 4.76 -0.35
CA LEU A 170 0.65 5.30 0.50
C LEU A 170 0.56 6.83 0.48
N VAL A 171 0.75 7.44 1.63
CA VAL A 171 0.79 8.90 1.79
C VAL A 171 2.13 9.29 2.40
N ILE A 172 2.76 10.33 1.83
CA ILE A 172 3.94 10.98 2.39
C ILE A 172 3.62 12.45 2.65
N GLN A 173 3.81 12.91 3.87
CA GLN A 173 3.80 14.33 4.20
C GLN A 173 5.16 14.93 3.83
N LEU A 174 5.23 15.56 2.65
CA LEU A 174 6.47 16.16 2.12
C LEU A 174 6.89 17.39 2.93
N GLU A 175 5.94 18.28 3.16
CA GLU A 175 6.04 19.48 3.99
C GLU A 175 4.83 19.58 4.91
N LYS A 176 4.81 20.55 5.82
CA LYS A 176 3.74 20.72 6.81
C LYS A 176 2.35 20.64 6.17
N ASP A 177 2.16 21.33 5.04
CA ASP A 177 0.88 21.48 4.34
C ASP A 177 0.89 20.84 2.95
N GLU A 178 1.88 19.97 2.65
CA GLU A 178 2.04 19.34 1.35
C GLU A 178 2.17 17.82 1.47
N PHE A 179 1.38 17.11 0.67
CA PHE A 179 1.29 15.67 0.69
C PHE A 179 1.47 15.08 -0.71
N LEU A 180 2.19 13.98 -0.79
CA LEU A 180 2.14 13.05 -1.91
C LEU A 180 1.19 11.91 -1.53
N ILE A 181 0.20 11.65 -2.37
CA ILE A 181 -0.77 10.57 -2.18
C ILE A 181 -0.70 9.68 -3.40
N CYS A 182 -0.42 8.42 -3.23
CA CYS A 182 -0.40 7.44 -4.30
C CYS A 182 -1.16 6.17 -3.90
N GLY A 183 -1.66 5.46 -4.91
CA GLY A 183 -2.46 4.26 -4.71
C GLY A 183 -3.56 4.11 -5.74
N MET A 184 -4.59 3.36 -5.37
CA MET A 184 -5.72 3.01 -6.23
C MET A 184 -7.02 2.83 -5.44
N ASN A 185 -8.16 3.02 -6.11
CA ASN A 185 -9.52 2.80 -5.60
C ASN A 185 -9.79 3.47 -4.24
N ILE A 186 -9.36 4.72 -4.10
CA ILE A 186 -9.51 5.52 -2.88
C ILE A 186 -10.01 6.93 -3.17
N GLU A 187 -10.69 7.49 -2.18
CA GLU A 187 -10.99 8.92 -2.06
C GLU A 187 -10.43 9.41 -0.73
N VAL A 188 -9.83 10.61 -0.73
CA VAL A 188 -9.17 11.15 0.45
C VAL A 188 -9.75 12.50 0.83
N THR A 189 -10.16 12.64 2.09
CA THR A 189 -10.66 13.89 2.65
C THR A 189 -9.72 14.37 3.75
N PRO A 190 -9.04 15.51 3.58
CA PRO A 190 -8.26 16.11 4.64
C PRO A 190 -9.16 16.69 5.74
N LEU A 191 -8.79 16.47 6.99
CA LEU A 191 -9.49 16.93 8.18
C LEU A 191 -8.49 17.62 9.12
N VAL A 192 -8.98 18.54 9.94
CA VAL A 192 -8.23 19.01 11.10
C VAL A 192 -8.13 17.90 12.15
N LYS A 193 -7.13 17.97 13.02
CA LYS A 193 -7.06 17.06 14.18
C LYS A 193 -8.25 17.30 15.13
N ASN A 194 -8.64 16.25 15.84
CA ASN A 194 -9.68 16.33 16.87
C ASN A 194 -9.42 17.49 17.84
N ASN A 195 -10.47 18.22 18.17
CA ASN A 195 -10.46 19.41 19.05
C ASN A 195 -9.82 20.67 18.43
N ASP A 196 -9.51 20.69 17.17
CA ASP A 196 -9.07 21.91 16.48
C ASP A 196 -10.28 22.60 15.83
N PRO A 197 -10.58 23.87 16.17
CA PRO A 197 -11.75 24.59 15.62
C PRO A 197 -11.54 25.06 14.17
N GLY A 198 -10.35 24.86 13.60
CA GLY A 198 -10.01 25.28 12.25
C GLY A 198 -10.71 24.48 11.17
N GLN A 199 -10.58 24.94 9.94
CA GLN A 199 -11.02 24.25 8.73
C GLN A 199 -9.83 23.93 7.82
N VAL A 200 -9.90 22.82 7.08
CA VAL A 200 -8.93 22.50 6.04
C VAL A 200 -9.50 22.86 4.68
N GLY A 201 -8.72 23.59 3.91
CA GLY A 201 -9.00 23.85 2.50
C GLY A 201 -7.97 23.19 1.59
N LEU A 202 -8.39 22.81 0.41
CA LEU A 202 -7.50 22.38 -0.68
C LEU A 202 -6.99 23.63 -1.40
N VAL A 203 -5.67 23.75 -1.58
CA VAL A 203 -5.04 24.84 -2.36
C VAL A 203 -4.74 24.37 -3.78
N SER A 204 -4.23 23.16 -3.91
CA SER A 204 -3.95 22.57 -5.23
C SER A 204 -3.95 21.05 -5.14
N ILE A 205 -4.35 20.43 -6.24
CA ILE A 205 -4.18 19.01 -6.51
C ILE A 205 -3.55 18.93 -7.90
N THR A 206 -2.39 18.28 -7.97
CA THR A 206 -1.65 18.14 -9.23
C THR A 206 -1.34 16.67 -9.43
N GLU A 207 -1.85 16.09 -10.51
CA GLU A 207 -1.43 14.78 -10.99
C GLU A 207 0.02 14.86 -11.48
N GLY A 208 0.75 13.77 -11.42
CA GLY A 208 2.11 13.74 -11.91
C GLY A 208 2.77 12.41 -11.69
N ARG A 209 4.08 12.39 -11.87
CA ARG A 209 4.91 11.20 -11.69
C ARG A 209 6.29 11.61 -11.20
N TYR A 210 7.03 10.64 -10.73
CA TYR A 210 8.45 10.81 -10.48
C TYR A 210 9.26 10.26 -11.67
N GLU A 211 10.25 11.03 -12.11
CA GLU A 211 11.24 10.61 -13.10
C GLU A 211 12.63 10.88 -12.51
N ASN A 212 13.47 9.86 -12.45
CA ASN A 212 14.82 9.96 -11.88
C ASN A 212 14.85 10.59 -10.46
N GLY A 213 13.83 10.32 -9.66
CA GLY A 213 13.71 10.85 -8.30
C GLY A 213 13.17 12.28 -8.20
N GLU A 214 12.84 12.93 -9.32
CA GLU A 214 12.28 14.27 -9.37
C GLU A 214 10.79 14.25 -9.72
N TRP A 215 10.03 15.17 -9.12
CA TRP A 215 8.61 15.32 -9.42
C TRP A 215 8.40 16.01 -10.76
N VAL A 216 7.71 15.33 -11.66
CA VAL A 216 7.25 15.88 -12.94
C VAL A 216 5.76 16.15 -12.84
N PRO A 217 5.35 17.43 -12.72
CA PRO A 217 3.94 17.78 -12.63
C PRO A 217 3.23 17.51 -13.95
N GLY A 218 2.04 16.95 -13.84
CA GLY A 218 1.10 16.77 -14.92
C GLY A 218 -0.05 17.77 -14.85
N ARG A 219 -1.28 17.26 -14.94
CA ARG A 219 -2.50 18.06 -14.92
C ARG A 219 -2.83 18.59 -13.52
N ARG A 220 -3.09 19.88 -13.41
CA ARG A 220 -3.67 20.46 -12.20
C ARG A 220 -5.18 20.31 -12.23
N LEU A 221 -5.75 19.71 -11.20
CA LEU A 221 -7.20 19.50 -11.09
C LEU A 221 -7.90 20.79 -10.68
N ASN A 222 -9.10 21.00 -11.23
CA ASN A 222 -9.95 22.16 -10.93
C ASN A 222 -11.44 21.83 -11.15
N GLY A 223 -12.34 22.74 -10.80
CA GLY A 223 -13.78 22.57 -11.00
C GLY A 223 -14.30 21.31 -10.32
N ASP A 224 -15.07 20.53 -11.04
CA ASP A 224 -15.72 19.30 -10.53
C ASP A 224 -14.72 18.18 -10.19
N GLU A 225 -13.49 18.27 -10.73
CA GLU A 225 -12.42 17.32 -10.43
C GLU A 225 -11.57 17.73 -9.21
N PHE A 226 -11.88 18.85 -8.55
CA PHE A 226 -11.09 19.39 -7.45
C PHE A 226 -11.33 18.60 -6.15
N HIS A 227 -11.10 17.30 -6.21
CA HIS A 227 -11.17 16.36 -5.10
C HIS A 227 -10.06 15.30 -5.23
N ILE A 228 -9.63 14.72 -4.12
CA ILE A 228 -8.55 13.74 -4.11
C ILE A 228 -9.18 12.35 -4.31
N LYS A 229 -9.14 11.86 -5.54
CA LYS A 229 -9.67 10.54 -5.90
C LYS A 229 -8.70 9.83 -6.83
N LEU A 230 -8.29 8.65 -6.45
CA LEU A 230 -7.47 7.76 -7.28
C LEU A 230 -8.33 6.60 -7.75
N GLY A 231 -8.32 6.36 -9.06
CA GLY A 231 -9.13 5.34 -9.72
C GLY A 231 -8.59 3.94 -9.58
N GLN A 232 -8.95 3.10 -10.54
CA GLN A 232 -8.65 1.66 -10.53
C GLN A 232 -7.15 1.37 -10.73
N HIS A 233 -6.46 2.18 -11.54
CA HIS A 233 -5.04 2.03 -11.80
C HIS A 233 -4.20 2.82 -10.79
N PRO A 234 -3.03 2.31 -10.39
CA PRO A 234 -2.11 3.04 -9.53
C PRO A 234 -1.74 4.40 -10.12
N SER A 235 -1.93 5.42 -9.33
CA SER A 235 -1.63 6.79 -9.72
C SER A 235 -1.18 7.60 -8.51
N MET A 236 -0.70 8.83 -8.76
CA MET A 236 -0.26 9.72 -7.69
C MET A 236 -0.66 11.16 -7.93
N VAL A 237 -0.91 11.85 -6.84
CA VAL A 237 -1.19 13.29 -6.82
C VAL A 237 -0.37 13.99 -5.73
N ARG A 238 0.07 15.20 -6.02
CA ARG A 238 0.61 16.14 -5.05
C ARG A 238 -0.50 17.09 -4.61
N VAL A 239 -0.69 17.19 -3.30
CA VAL A 239 -1.79 17.97 -2.70
C VAL A 239 -1.21 19.01 -1.77
N ARG A 240 -1.64 20.26 -1.92
CA ARG A 240 -1.33 21.33 -1.00
C ARG A 240 -2.60 21.75 -0.26
N LEU A 241 -2.48 21.83 1.06
CA LEU A 241 -3.55 22.18 1.98
C LEU A 241 -3.34 23.57 2.55
N VAL A 242 -4.38 24.13 3.14
CA VAL A 242 -4.31 25.31 3.98
C VAL A 242 -5.22 25.14 5.19
N ARG A 243 -4.72 25.56 6.34
CA ARG A 243 -5.55 25.69 7.55
C ARG A 243 -6.07 27.11 7.63
N ARG A 244 -7.34 27.23 7.98
CA ARG A 244 -8.00 28.49 8.30
C ARG A 244 -8.43 28.40 9.75
N ASP A 245 -7.86 29.25 10.59
CA ASP A 245 -8.37 29.47 11.95
C ASP A 245 -9.73 30.16 11.84
N ARG A 246 -10.65 29.81 12.73
CA ARG A 246 -11.95 30.48 12.81
C ARG A 246 -11.82 31.84 13.45
#